data_b941599cf10a2035726fb278bbc53502
#
_entry.id   b941599cf10a2035726fb278bbc53502
#
_cell.length_a   1.000
_cell.length_b   1.000
_cell.length_c   1.000
_cell.angle_alpha   90.00
_cell.angle_beta   90.00
_cell.angle_gamma   90.00
#
_symmetry.space_group_name_H-M   'P 1'
#
loop_
_entity.id
_entity.type
_entity.pdbx_description
1 polymer ?
#
loop_
_entity_poly.entity_id
_entity_poly.type
_entity_poly.pdbx_seq_one_letter_code
_entity_poly.pdbx_strand_id
1 'polypeptide(L)'
;DTTVQVVVNKSTADYLGFTPEEAIGRKVSIFWNQPTEIVGVTEDFHYASMHQSIGNYCFNNSRDNQYIYLLVKVQSNNLPATINKLESTFKKIIPSTFEYTFLDQQLAQLYQTEERLTKVVLFFSGLAIFIACMGLYALAAFTAEQRIKELGIRKVMGASVFQLVVMLSKEFIGLVMIAFFIGIPLGYYLISNWMDGFAYKTNLDVAVFVVSGTLALIIAWITVSFESYKAARRNPVESLRV
;
A
#
# COMPACT_ATOMS: atom_id res chain seq x y z
N ASP A 1 -36.16 -29.67 21.47
CA ASP A 1 -35.72 -28.28 21.65
C ASP A 1 -35.34 -27.68 20.33
N THR A 2 -36.20 -26.80 19.79
CA THR A 2 -36.03 -26.16 18.46
C THR A 2 -35.23 -24.85 18.54
N THR A 3 -34.49 -24.66 19.61
CA THR A 3 -33.64 -23.44 19.75
C THR A 3 -32.37 -23.56 18.93
N VAL A 4 -32.20 -22.65 17.99
CA VAL A 4 -31.00 -22.60 17.16
C VAL A 4 -29.84 -22.01 17.97
N GLN A 5 -28.70 -22.68 18.01
CA GLN A 5 -27.50 -22.19 18.68
C GLN A 5 -26.63 -21.43 17.69
N VAL A 6 -26.12 -20.26 18.13
CA VAL A 6 -25.26 -19.41 17.29
C VAL A 6 -24.05 -18.93 18.05
N VAL A 7 -22.96 -18.75 17.33
CA VAL A 7 -21.80 -17.99 17.75
C VAL A 7 -21.83 -16.66 17.00
N VAL A 8 -21.74 -15.55 17.71
CA VAL A 8 -21.78 -14.20 17.12
C VAL A 8 -20.41 -13.54 17.23
N ASN A 9 -20.14 -12.56 16.36
CA ASN A 9 -18.96 -11.73 16.52
C ASN A 9 -19.23 -10.58 17.53
N LYS A 10 -18.17 -9.96 18.02
CA LYS A 10 -18.23 -8.86 19.00
C LYS A 10 -19.12 -7.71 18.50
N SER A 11 -18.99 -7.31 17.25
CA SER A 11 -19.85 -6.28 16.64
C SER A 11 -21.34 -6.61 16.72
N THR A 12 -21.72 -7.89 16.62
CA THR A 12 -23.11 -8.32 16.82
C THR A 12 -23.55 -8.22 18.27
N ALA A 13 -22.70 -8.61 19.22
CA ALA A 13 -22.99 -8.48 20.65
C ALA A 13 -23.20 -7.01 21.02
N ASP A 14 -22.30 -6.13 20.59
CA ASP A 14 -22.38 -4.68 20.79
C ASP A 14 -23.65 -4.08 20.15
N TYR A 15 -24.01 -4.51 18.93
CA TYR A 15 -25.24 -4.09 18.27
C TYR A 15 -26.50 -4.47 19.03
N LEU A 16 -26.47 -5.63 19.70
CA LEU A 16 -27.57 -6.11 20.54
C LEU A 16 -27.57 -5.45 21.94
N GLY A 17 -26.55 -4.65 22.25
CA GLY A 17 -26.43 -3.92 23.52
C GLY A 17 -25.88 -4.77 24.67
N PHE A 18 -25.12 -5.84 24.35
CA PHE A 18 -24.53 -6.73 25.35
C PHE A 18 -23.00 -6.68 25.29
N THR A 19 -22.35 -6.82 26.43
CA THR A 19 -20.93 -7.21 26.47
C THR A 19 -20.76 -8.65 26.00
N PRO A 20 -19.57 -9.07 25.51
CA PRO A 20 -19.32 -10.45 25.08
C PRO A 20 -19.71 -11.51 26.13
N GLU A 21 -19.45 -11.21 27.39
CA GLU A 21 -19.78 -12.10 28.52
C GLU A 21 -21.29 -12.17 28.80
N GLU A 22 -21.98 -11.04 28.71
CA GLU A 22 -23.43 -10.95 28.93
C GLU A 22 -24.25 -11.53 27.77
N ALA A 23 -23.69 -11.56 26.57
CA ALA A 23 -24.36 -12.10 25.40
C ALA A 23 -24.53 -13.61 25.45
N ILE A 24 -23.62 -14.32 26.11
CA ILE A 24 -23.64 -15.78 26.21
C ILE A 24 -24.87 -16.24 27.03
N GLY A 25 -25.64 -17.19 26.46
CA GLY A 25 -26.88 -17.71 27.06
C GLY A 25 -28.11 -16.83 26.82
N ARG A 26 -27.96 -15.65 26.15
CA ARG A 26 -29.11 -14.81 25.79
C ARG A 26 -29.88 -15.41 24.64
N LYS A 27 -31.21 -15.33 24.74
CA LYS A 27 -32.12 -15.71 23.65
C LYS A 27 -32.46 -14.46 22.86
N VAL A 28 -32.17 -14.49 21.58
CA VAL A 28 -32.39 -13.39 20.63
C VAL A 28 -33.13 -13.91 19.39
N SER A 29 -33.80 -13.05 18.67
CA SER A 29 -34.43 -13.42 17.40
C SER A 29 -33.58 -12.92 16.24
N ILE A 30 -32.68 -13.76 15.74
CA ILE A 30 -31.80 -13.43 14.60
C ILE A 30 -32.39 -13.95 13.30
N PHE A 31 -32.99 -15.14 13.31
CA PHE A 31 -33.52 -15.80 12.11
C PHE A 31 -35.04 -15.92 12.17
N TRP A 32 -35.73 -15.24 11.27
CA TRP A 32 -37.15 -15.47 10.93
C TRP A 32 -38.04 -15.92 12.10
N ASN A 33 -37.98 -15.20 13.21
CA ASN A 33 -38.78 -15.46 14.42
C ASN A 33 -38.50 -16.79 15.16
N GLN A 34 -37.36 -17.44 14.89
CA GLN A 34 -36.95 -18.62 15.66
C GLN A 34 -36.14 -18.19 16.89
N PRO A 35 -36.43 -18.75 18.07
CA PRO A 35 -35.64 -18.47 19.24
C PRO A 35 -34.21 -18.97 19.04
N THR A 36 -33.26 -18.05 19.10
CA THR A 36 -31.85 -18.32 18.85
C THR A 36 -31.08 -18.03 20.14
N GLU A 37 -30.28 -18.97 20.60
CA GLU A 37 -29.46 -18.83 21.80
C GLU A 37 -28.00 -18.56 21.39
N ILE A 38 -27.41 -17.51 21.95
CA ILE A 38 -26.00 -17.19 21.75
C ILE A 38 -25.17 -18.10 22.68
N VAL A 39 -24.39 -19.01 22.08
CA VAL A 39 -23.55 -19.96 22.84
C VAL A 39 -22.09 -19.53 22.88
N GLY A 40 -21.71 -18.51 22.16
CA GLY A 40 -20.34 -17.96 22.18
C GLY A 40 -20.23 -16.65 21.44
N VAL A 41 -19.20 -15.88 21.81
CA VAL A 41 -18.82 -14.64 21.10
C VAL A 41 -17.39 -14.79 20.63
N THR A 42 -17.15 -14.50 19.35
CA THR A 42 -15.81 -14.46 18.75
C THR A 42 -15.35 -13.02 18.57
N GLU A 43 -14.04 -12.82 18.52
CA GLU A 43 -13.49 -11.54 18.08
C GLU A 43 -13.95 -11.21 16.65
N ASP A 44 -13.93 -9.94 16.34
CA ASP A 44 -14.22 -9.46 14.99
C ASP A 44 -13.16 -9.95 14.00
N PHE A 45 -13.59 -10.37 12.83
CA PHE A 45 -12.72 -10.84 11.77
C PHE A 45 -13.14 -10.26 10.41
N HIS A 46 -12.16 -10.04 9.55
CA HIS A 46 -12.42 -9.52 8.20
C HIS A 46 -12.89 -10.66 7.29
N TYR A 47 -14.14 -10.58 6.86
CA TYR A 47 -14.75 -11.50 5.88
C TYR A 47 -15.07 -10.82 4.55
N ALA A 48 -14.87 -9.49 4.47
CA ALA A 48 -15.06 -8.66 3.29
C ALA A 48 -13.85 -7.73 3.07
N SER A 49 -13.88 -6.92 2.03
CA SER A 49 -12.85 -5.91 1.76
C SER A 49 -12.68 -4.93 2.93
N MET A 50 -11.45 -4.45 3.17
CA MET A 50 -11.14 -3.46 4.20
C MET A 50 -11.81 -2.09 3.98
N HIS A 51 -12.48 -1.89 2.84
CA HIS A 51 -13.33 -0.73 2.60
C HIS A 51 -14.64 -0.78 3.39
N GLN A 52 -15.04 -1.97 3.85
CA GLN A 52 -16.26 -2.13 4.64
C GLN A 52 -15.92 -2.35 6.11
N SER A 53 -16.67 -1.68 6.98
CA SER A 53 -16.60 -1.98 8.41
C SER A 53 -17.05 -3.41 8.67
N ILE A 54 -16.45 -4.05 9.67
CA ILE A 54 -16.90 -5.36 10.14
C ILE A 54 -18.34 -5.21 10.61
N GLY A 55 -19.24 -5.86 9.89
CA GLY A 55 -20.65 -5.87 10.22
C GLY A 55 -20.99 -6.98 11.20
N ASN A 56 -22.29 -7.08 11.46
CA ASN A 56 -22.85 -8.14 12.30
C ASN A 56 -22.70 -9.49 11.58
N TYR A 57 -22.11 -10.47 12.26
CA TYR A 57 -21.92 -11.81 11.73
C TYR A 57 -22.26 -12.87 12.77
N CYS A 58 -22.88 -13.96 12.28
CA CYS A 58 -23.20 -15.10 13.14
C CYS A 58 -22.91 -16.42 12.42
N PHE A 59 -22.38 -17.36 13.15
CA PHE A 59 -22.25 -18.75 12.77
C PHE A 59 -23.43 -19.52 13.36
N ASN A 60 -24.15 -20.25 12.52
CA ASN A 60 -25.19 -21.15 12.99
C ASN A 60 -24.90 -22.59 12.59
N ASN A 61 -25.38 -23.53 13.39
CA ASN A 61 -25.32 -24.96 13.11
C ASN A 61 -26.75 -25.54 13.07
N SER A 62 -27.59 -24.95 12.20
CA SER A 62 -28.95 -25.46 12.00
C SER A 62 -28.93 -26.70 11.11
N ARG A 63 -29.71 -27.72 11.47
CA ARG A 63 -29.85 -28.93 10.67
C ARG A 63 -30.52 -28.69 9.31
N ASP A 64 -31.27 -27.59 9.18
CA ASP A 64 -31.96 -27.20 7.96
C ASP A 64 -31.08 -26.39 6.99
N ASN A 65 -29.83 -26.15 7.34
CA ASN A 65 -28.90 -25.43 6.48
C ASN A 65 -28.46 -26.31 5.30
N GLN A 66 -28.54 -25.75 4.13
CA GLN A 66 -27.91 -26.33 2.95
C GLN A 66 -26.40 -25.93 2.99
N TYR A 67 -25.53 -26.89 3.23
CA TYR A 67 -24.10 -26.70 3.16
C TYR A 67 -23.66 -26.69 1.70
N ILE A 68 -23.23 -25.51 1.21
CA ILE A 68 -22.81 -25.31 -0.18
C ILE A 68 -21.32 -25.60 -0.34
N TYR A 69 -20.54 -25.35 0.70
CA TYR A 69 -19.08 -25.48 0.67
C TYR A 69 -18.55 -26.38 1.78
N LEU A 70 -17.54 -27.17 1.45
CA LEU A 70 -16.76 -27.92 2.41
C LEU A 70 -15.35 -27.29 2.49
N LEU A 71 -15.00 -26.74 3.65
CA LEU A 71 -13.67 -26.22 3.90
C LEU A 71 -12.75 -27.33 4.41
N VAL A 72 -11.69 -27.62 3.67
CA VAL A 72 -10.71 -28.67 4.02
C VAL A 72 -9.35 -28.03 4.28
N LYS A 73 -8.86 -28.14 5.51
CA LYS A 73 -7.49 -27.75 5.84
C LYS A 73 -6.55 -28.93 5.53
N VAL A 74 -5.64 -28.69 4.59
CA VAL A 74 -4.69 -29.70 4.14
C VAL A 74 -3.27 -29.31 4.57
N GLN A 75 -2.57 -30.25 5.17
CA GLN A 75 -1.16 -30.14 5.46
C GLN A 75 -0.44 -31.23 4.64
N SER A 76 0.17 -30.83 3.52
CA SER A 76 0.80 -31.80 2.61
C SER A 76 2.01 -31.20 1.91
N ASN A 77 3.06 -32.01 1.81
CA ASN A 77 4.24 -31.69 1.01
C ASN A 77 4.03 -31.96 -0.50
N ASN A 78 2.92 -32.66 -0.85
CA ASN A 78 2.55 -32.95 -2.25
C ASN A 78 1.07 -32.62 -2.47
N LEU A 79 0.80 -31.35 -2.74
CA LEU A 79 -0.55 -30.83 -2.92
C LEU A 79 -1.31 -31.48 -4.09
N PRO A 80 -0.70 -31.67 -5.29
CA PRO A 80 -1.40 -32.33 -6.41
C PRO A 80 -1.88 -33.75 -6.08
N ALA A 81 -1.06 -34.56 -5.42
CA ALA A 81 -1.46 -35.91 -5.03
C ALA A 81 -2.60 -35.89 -4.00
N THR A 82 -2.60 -34.92 -3.10
CA THR A 82 -3.66 -34.77 -2.11
C THR A 82 -4.97 -34.34 -2.75
N ILE A 83 -4.95 -33.41 -3.72
CA ILE A 83 -6.13 -33.00 -4.47
C ILE A 83 -6.72 -34.18 -5.25
N ASN A 84 -5.90 -34.96 -5.95
CA ASN A 84 -6.34 -36.15 -6.68
C ASN A 84 -6.99 -37.17 -5.74
N LYS A 85 -6.48 -37.34 -4.53
CA LYS A 85 -7.08 -38.20 -3.51
C LYS A 85 -8.41 -37.67 -3.00
N LEU A 86 -8.52 -36.36 -2.76
CA LEU A 86 -9.79 -35.70 -2.40
C LEU A 86 -10.83 -35.88 -3.50
N GLU A 87 -10.46 -35.60 -4.75
CA GLU A 87 -11.32 -35.80 -5.91
C GLU A 87 -11.84 -37.22 -6.02
N SER A 88 -10.95 -38.21 -5.93
CA SER A 88 -11.31 -39.62 -6.00
C SER A 88 -12.22 -40.06 -4.87
N THR A 89 -12.06 -39.49 -3.68
CA THR A 89 -12.93 -39.76 -2.52
C THR A 89 -14.28 -39.07 -2.67
N PHE A 90 -14.31 -37.83 -3.12
CA PHE A 90 -15.52 -37.07 -3.37
C PHE A 90 -16.42 -37.75 -4.40
N LYS A 91 -15.84 -38.16 -5.56
CA LYS A 91 -16.59 -38.83 -6.64
C LYS A 91 -17.15 -40.19 -6.26
N LYS A 92 -16.64 -40.86 -5.22
CA LYS A 92 -17.23 -42.09 -4.68
C LYS A 92 -18.50 -41.84 -3.90
N ILE A 93 -18.66 -40.67 -3.31
CA ILE A 93 -19.80 -40.34 -2.44
C ILE A 93 -20.81 -39.51 -3.19
N ILE A 94 -20.37 -38.57 -4.00
CA ILE A 94 -21.22 -37.64 -4.74
C ILE A 94 -20.86 -37.73 -6.23
N PRO A 95 -21.75 -38.22 -7.08
CA PRO A 95 -21.54 -38.34 -8.53
C PRO A 95 -21.72 -36.96 -9.21
N SER A 96 -20.89 -36.01 -8.87
CA SER A 96 -20.89 -34.64 -9.39
C SER A 96 -19.47 -34.18 -9.74
N THR A 97 -19.35 -33.07 -10.45
CA THR A 97 -18.08 -32.44 -10.76
C THR A 97 -17.40 -32.01 -9.46
N PHE A 98 -16.11 -32.37 -9.32
CA PHE A 98 -15.30 -31.90 -8.21
C PHE A 98 -14.75 -30.52 -8.55
N GLU A 99 -15.28 -29.50 -7.94
CA GLU A 99 -14.76 -28.14 -8.05
C GLU A 99 -14.12 -27.75 -6.74
N TYR A 100 -12.95 -27.15 -6.81
CA TYR A 100 -12.25 -26.64 -5.64
C TYR A 100 -11.61 -25.29 -5.94
N THR A 101 -11.49 -24.48 -4.91
CA THR A 101 -10.78 -23.21 -4.94
C THR A 101 -9.89 -23.09 -3.71
N PHE A 102 -8.76 -22.44 -3.85
CA PHE A 102 -7.93 -22.14 -2.71
C PHE A 102 -8.41 -20.86 -2.03
N LEU A 103 -8.51 -20.90 -0.71
CA LEU A 103 -8.97 -19.75 0.08
C LEU A 103 -8.07 -18.53 -0.07
N ASP A 104 -6.76 -18.75 -0.15
CA ASP A 104 -5.76 -17.69 -0.40
C ASP A 104 -5.97 -17.01 -1.76
N GLN A 105 -6.33 -17.79 -2.80
CA GLN A 105 -6.65 -17.22 -4.11
C GLN A 105 -7.94 -16.38 -4.08
N GLN A 106 -8.96 -16.85 -3.37
CA GLN A 106 -10.20 -16.07 -3.20
C GLN A 106 -9.94 -14.77 -2.44
N LEU A 107 -9.15 -14.82 -1.38
CA LEU A 107 -8.74 -13.63 -0.64
C LEU A 107 -7.91 -12.69 -1.51
N ALA A 108 -6.98 -13.22 -2.31
CA ALA A 108 -6.20 -12.41 -3.24
C ALA A 108 -7.07 -11.71 -4.29
N GLN A 109 -8.16 -12.35 -4.74
CA GLN A 109 -9.10 -11.72 -5.68
C GLN A 109 -9.78 -10.47 -5.10
N LEU A 110 -10.03 -10.42 -3.80
CA LEU A 110 -10.61 -9.25 -3.14
C LEU A 110 -9.69 -8.02 -3.24
N TYR A 111 -8.36 -8.24 -3.30
CA TYR A 111 -7.35 -7.18 -3.34
C TYR A 111 -6.74 -6.95 -4.72
N GLN A 112 -7.22 -7.64 -5.77
CA GLN A 112 -6.67 -7.48 -7.13
C GLN A 112 -6.79 -6.05 -7.66
N THR A 113 -7.85 -5.35 -7.31
CA THR A 113 -8.07 -3.97 -7.75
C THR A 113 -7.03 -3.04 -7.12
N GLU A 114 -6.78 -3.20 -5.82
CA GLU A 114 -5.79 -2.43 -5.07
C GLU A 114 -4.36 -2.73 -5.56
N GLU A 115 -4.05 -3.99 -5.86
CA GLU A 115 -2.76 -4.35 -6.45
C GLU A 115 -2.55 -3.74 -7.85
N ARG A 116 -3.59 -3.73 -8.68
CA ARG A 116 -3.52 -3.08 -10.00
C ARG A 116 -3.33 -1.58 -9.85
N LEU A 117 -4.08 -0.93 -8.97
CA LEU A 117 -3.92 0.49 -8.67
C LEU A 117 -2.50 0.80 -8.18
N THR A 118 -1.96 -0.01 -7.27
CA THR A 118 -0.59 0.16 -6.78
C THR A 118 0.43 0.07 -7.91
N LYS A 119 0.32 -0.90 -8.82
CA LYS A 119 1.20 -1.03 -9.99
C LYS A 119 1.12 0.18 -10.92
N VAL A 120 -0.10 0.67 -11.18
CA VAL A 120 -0.34 1.87 -12.01
C VAL A 120 0.28 3.09 -11.34
N VAL A 121 0.03 3.31 -10.06
CA VAL A 121 0.61 4.44 -9.31
C VAL A 121 2.13 4.39 -9.30
N LEU A 122 2.74 3.22 -9.06
CA LEU A 122 4.20 3.06 -9.10
C LEU A 122 4.78 3.40 -10.47
N PHE A 123 4.14 2.95 -11.55
CA PHE A 123 4.59 3.25 -12.91
C PHE A 123 4.54 4.75 -13.21
N PHE A 124 3.42 5.40 -12.94
CA PHE A 124 3.28 6.83 -13.19
C PHE A 124 4.13 7.68 -12.25
N SER A 125 4.33 7.27 -11.00
CA SER A 125 5.27 7.93 -10.08
C SER A 125 6.70 7.83 -10.59
N GLY A 126 7.13 6.67 -11.08
CA GLY A 126 8.43 6.51 -11.70
C GLY A 126 8.62 7.41 -12.92
N LEU A 127 7.60 7.49 -13.78
CA LEU A 127 7.61 8.38 -14.95
C LEU A 127 7.66 9.86 -14.52
N ALA A 128 6.89 10.27 -13.51
CA ALA A 128 6.92 11.63 -13.01
C ALA A 128 8.29 12.02 -12.43
N ILE A 129 8.92 11.12 -11.66
CA ILE A 129 10.29 11.32 -11.15
C ILE A 129 11.28 11.46 -12.31
N PHE A 130 11.18 10.62 -13.33
CA PHE A 130 12.03 10.69 -14.50
C PHE A 130 11.92 12.04 -15.24
N ILE A 131 10.70 12.52 -15.47
CA ILE A 131 10.45 13.83 -16.10
C ILE A 131 11.00 14.97 -15.21
N ALA A 132 10.80 14.89 -13.90
CA ALA A 132 11.34 15.87 -12.95
C ALA A 132 12.89 15.90 -12.98
N CYS A 133 13.54 14.74 -13.03
CA CYS A 133 15.00 14.65 -13.17
C CYS A 133 15.48 15.26 -14.49
N MET A 134 14.78 15.01 -15.58
CA MET A 134 15.10 15.64 -16.90
C MET A 134 14.97 17.16 -16.83
N GLY A 135 13.92 17.67 -16.18
CA GLY A 135 13.74 19.10 -15.97
C GLY A 135 14.87 19.73 -15.13
N LEU A 136 15.22 19.10 -14.01
CA LEU A 136 16.34 19.53 -13.16
C LEU A 136 17.68 19.49 -13.92
N TYR A 137 17.91 18.43 -14.68
CA TYR A 137 19.10 18.28 -15.50
C TYR A 137 19.22 19.43 -16.52
N ALA A 138 18.14 19.71 -17.27
CA ALA A 138 18.12 20.78 -18.26
C ALA A 138 18.35 22.17 -17.62
N LEU A 139 17.71 22.45 -16.48
CA LEU A 139 17.93 23.70 -15.76
C LEU A 139 19.35 23.82 -15.22
N ALA A 140 19.93 22.74 -14.71
CA ALA A 140 21.31 22.72 -14.22
C ALA A 140 22.31 22.96 -15.36
N ALA A 141 22.10 22.34 -16.52
CA ALA A 141 22.91 22.55 -17.72
C ALA A 141 22.85 24.01 -18.20
N PHE A 142 21.64 24.56 -18.29
CA PHE A 142 21.44 25.95 -18.70
C PHE A 142 22.08 26.95 -17.74
N THR A 143 21.90 26.75 -16.43
CA THR A 143 22.50 27.61 -15.40
C THR A 143 24.04 27.53 -15.42
N ALA A 144 24.59 26.32 -15.62
CA ALA A 144 26.02 26.12 -15.74
C ALA A 144 26.61 26.84 -16.99
N GLU A 145 25.89 26.80 -18.12
CA GLU A 145 26.29 27.52 -19.33
C GLU A 145 26.26 29.04 -19.17
N GLN A 146 25.24 29.57 -18.52
CA GLN A 146 25.18 31.02 -18.23
C GLN A 146 26.33 31.49 -17.35
N ARG A 147 26.82 30.65 -16.43
CA ARG A 147 27.87 30.98 -15.47
C ARG A 147 29.27 30.48 -15.87
N ILE A 148 29.46 30.07 -17.11
CA ILE A 148 30.67 29.41 -17.58
C ILE A 148 31.93 30.32 -17.37
N LYS A 149 31.80 31.62 -17.56
CA LYS A 149 32.88 32.60 -17.34
C LYS A 149 33.22 32.72 -15.87
N GLU A 150 32.23 32.81 -14.99
CA GLU A 150 32.44 32.86 -13.53
C GLU A 150 33.13 31.58 -13.03
N LEU A 151 32.68 30.42 -13.48
CA LEU A 151 33.29 29.12 -13.15
C LEU A 151 34.73 29.05 -13.62
N GLY A 152 35.05 29.55 -14.82
CA GLY A 152 36.37 29.61 -15.39
C GLY A 152 37.33 30.48 -14.54
N ILE A 153 36.90 31.70 -14.18
CA ILE A 153 37.67 32.61 -13.33
C ILE A 153 37.99 31.98 -11.95
N ARG A 154 36.98 31.44 -11.29
CA ARG A 154 37.17 30.81 -9.98
C ARG A 154 38.10 29.60 -10.04
N LYS A 155 38.03 28.81 -11.13
CA LYS A 155 38.93 27.68 -11.35
C LYS A 155 40.36 28.09 -11.55
N VAL A 156 40.64 29.21 -12.28
CA VAL A 156 41.96 29.78 -12.44
C VAL A 156 42.48 30.35 -11.11
N MET A 157 41.59 30.87 -10.26
CA MET A 157 41.92 31.33 -8.92
C MET A 157 42.13 30.20 -7.89
N GLY A 158 42.05 28.92 -8.32
CA GLY A 158 42.37 27.77 -7.49
C GLY A 158 41.15 27.07 -6.86
N ALA A 159 39.94 27.41 -7.24
CA ALA A 159 38.75 26.70 -6.75
C ALA A 159 38.76 25.24 -7.20
N SER A 160 38.50 24.31 -6.28
CA SER A 160 38.36 22.89 -6.59
C SER A 160 37.06 22.59 -7.34
N VAL A 161 37.06 21.52 -8.17
CA VAL A 161 35.87 21.07 -8.89
C VAL A 161 34.71 20.79 -7.91
N PHE A 162 35.02 20.25 -6.74
CA PHE A 162 34.02 19.98 -5.71
C PHE A 162 33.37 21.27 -5.20
N GLN A 163 34.14 22.32 -4.94
CA GLN A 163 33.58 23.62 -4.51
C GLN A 163 32.64 24.22 -5.57
N LEU A 164 33.00 24.10 -6.86
CA LEU A 164 32.14 24.58 -7.94
C LEU A 164 30.83 23.77 -8.07
N VAL A 165 30.91 22.45 -7.92
CA VAL A 165 29.73 21.58 -7.89
C VAL A 165 28.82 21.93 -6.73
N VAL A 166 29.34 22.06 -5.51
CA VAL A 166 28.54 22.42 -4.33
C VAL A 166 27.87 23.78 -4.51
N MET A 167 28.60 24.75 -5.06
CA MET A 167 28.07 26.09 -5.33
C MET A 167 26.88 26.06 -6.28
N LEU A 168 27.00 25.37 -7.40
CA LEU A 168 25.88 25.21 -8.38
C LEU A 168 24.71 24.40 -7.79
N SER A 169 25.01 23.32 -7.08
CA SER A 169 23.98 22.45 -6.52
C SER A 169 23.17 23.11 -5.41
N LYS A 170 23.76 24.03 -4.64
CA LYS A 170 23.09 24.69 -3.51
C LYS A 170 21.79 25.42 -3.91
N GLU A 171 21.76 26.06 -5.06
CA GLU A 171 20.58 26.78 -5.56
C GLU A 171 19.43 25.82 -5.85
N PHE A 172 19.71 24.69 -6.48
CA PHE A 172 18.71 23.67 -6.79
C PHE A 172 18.19 22.95 -5.55
N ILE A 173 19.09 22.66 -4.59
CA ILE A 173 18.68 22.07 -3.30
C ILE A 173 17.70 22.99 -2.58
N GLY A 174 17.96 24.32 -2.59
CA GLY A 174 17.05 25.30 -2.02
C GLY A 174 15.65 25.25 -2.65
N LEU A 175 15.55 25.15 -3.97
CA LEU A 175 14.28 25.03 -4.68
C LEU A 175 13.54 23.72 -4.34
N VAL A 176 14.28 22.61 -4.26
CA VAL A 176 13.71 21.30 -3.86
C VAL A 176 13.20 21.35 -2.42
N MET A 177 13.91 22.01 -1.50
CA MET A 177 13.44 22.20 -0.12
C MET A 177 12.14 23.00 -0.07
N ILE A 178 12.02 24.08 -0.83
CA ILE A 178 10.77 24.87 -0.92
C ILE A 178 9.63 24.00 -1.46
N ALA A 179 9.89 23.21 -2.53
CA ALA A 179 8.92 22.28 -3.08
C ALA A 179 8.45 21.25 -2.04
N PHE A 180 9.33 20.82 -1.14
CA PHE A 180 9.00 19.93 -0.03
C PHE A 180 8.02 20.55 0.96
N PHE A 181 8.27 21.80 1.37
CA PHE A 181 7.39 22.52 2.30
C PHE A 181 5.97 22.67 1.76
N ILE A 182 5.79 22.71 0.45
CA ILE A 182 4.48 22.74 -0.20
C ILE A 182 3.92 21.34 -0.44
N GLY A 183 4.78 20.43 -0.89
CA GLY A 183 4.39 19.08 -1.31
C GLY A 183 3.95 18.17 -0.17
N ILE A 184 4.61 18.26 1.00
CA ILE A 184 4.26 17.43 2.16
C ILE A 184 2.83 17.70 2.66
N PRO A 185 2.43 18.95 2.95
CA PRO A 185 1.07 19.24 3.38
C PRO A 185 0.02 18.84 2.36
N LEU A 186 0.29 19.10 1.07
CA LEU A 186 -0.61 18.73 -0.01
C LEU A 186 -0.74 17.22 -0.14
N GLY A 187 0.37 16.50 -0.10
CA GLY A 187 0.40 15.04 -0.12
C GLY A 187 -0.33 14.43 1.07
N TYR A 188 -0.10 14.95 2.27
CA TYR A 188 -0.81 14.53 3.47
C TYR A 188 -2.32 14.70 3.33
N TYR A 189 -2.77 15.85 2.85
CA TYR A 189 -4.18 16.16 2.65
C TYR A 189 -4.83 15.19 1.64
N LEU A 190 -4.18 14.97 0.49
CA LEU A 190 -4.70 14.07 -0.55
C LEU A 190 -4.77 12.62 -0.07
N ILE A 191 -3.72 12.12 0.60
CA ILE A 191 -3.67 10.76 1.12
C ILE A 191 -4.70 10.59 2.24
N SER A 192 -4.83 11.57 3.14
CA SER A 192 -5.82 11.54 4.22
C SER A 192 -7.24 11.43 3.67
N ASN A 193 -7.61 12.28 2.69
CA ASN A 193 -8.91 12.22 2.03
C ASN A 193 -9.17 10.89 1.31
N TRP A 194 -8.13 10.33 0.68
CA TRP A 194 -8.25 9.03 0.04
C TRP A 194 -8.46 7.91 1.06
N MET A 195 -7.75 7.96 2.19
CA MET A 195 -7.92 7.01 3.29
C MET A 195 -9.28 7.13 3.98
N ASP A 196 -9.99 8.24 3.85
CA ASP A 196 -11.34 8.40 4.39
C ASP A 196 -12.36 7.44 3.77
N GLY A 197 -12.08 6.91 2.59
CA GLY A 197 -12.86 5.85 1.96
C GLY A 197 -12.65 4.44 2.56
N PHE A 198 -11.71 4.27 3.49
CA PHE A 198 -11.46 2.98 4.14
C PHE A 198 -12.04 2.96 5.55
N ALA A 199 -12.73 1.89 5.91
CA ALA A 199 -13.25 1.69 7.26
C ALA A 199 -12.11 1.50 8.29
N TYR A 200 -10.99 0.90 7.86
CA TYR A 200 -9.80 0.67 8.68
C TYR A 200 -8.64 1.51 8.15
N LYS A 201 -8.33 2.57 8.89
CA LYS A 201 -7.27 3.52 8.52
C LYS A 201 -5.99 3.18 9.26
N THR A 202 -4.89 3.21 8.52
CA THR A 202 -3.55 3.20 9.13
C THR A 202 -3.13 4.64 9.38
N ASN A 203 -2.54 4.91 10.53
CA ASN A 203 -1.98 6.22 10.81
C ASN A 203 -0.82 6.50 9.82
N LEU A 204 -0.87 7.67 9.18
CA LEU A 204 0.23 8.15 8.34
C LEU A 204 1.43 8.46 9.23
N ASP A 205 2.45 7.62 9.17
CA ASP A 205 3.67 7.82 9.92
C ASP A 205 4.50 8.96 9.29
N VAL A 206 4.97 9.88 10.13
CA VAL A 206 5.89 10.94 9.73
C VAL A 206 7.16 10.37 9.08
N ALA A 207 7.58 9.18 9.47
CA ALA A 207 8.73 8.49 8.91
C ALA A 207 8.63 8.32 7.38
N VAL A 208 7.44 8.07 6.84
CA VAL A 208 7.21 7.92 5.39
C VAL A 208 7.56 9.22 4.66
N PHE A 209 7.16 10.38 5.21
CA PHE A 209 7.45 11.67 4.60
C PHE A 209 8.94 12.02 4.71
N VAL A 210 9.59 11.70 5.83
CA VAL A 210 11.04 11.92 6.01
C VAL A 210 11.85 11.05 5.05
N VAL A 211 11.52 9.77 4.93
CA VAL A 211 12.23 8.85 4.03
C VAL A 211 12.04 9.25 2.57
N SER A 212 10.80 9.49 2.14
CA SER A 212 10.51 9.91 0.75
C SER A 212 11.18 11.24 0.42
N GLY A 213 11.18 12.18 1.38
CA GLY A 213 11.83 13.45 1.26
C GLY A 213 13.35 13.33 1.11
N THR A 214 13.96 12.53 1.93
CA THR A 214 15.40 12.28 1.86
C THR A 214 15.80 11.65 0.54
N LEU A 215 15.03 10.65 0.08
CA LEU A 215 15.26 10.01 -1.22
C LEU A 215 15.17 11.01 -2.37
N ALA A 216 14.13 11.85 -2.38
CA ALA A 216 13.99 12.86 -3.44
C ALA A 216 15.12 13.88 -3.43
N LEU A 217 15.60 14.33 -2.25
CA LEU A 217 16.77 15.20 -2.13
C LEU A 217 18.04 14.53 -2.66
N ILE A 218 18.25 13.25 -2.37
CA ILE A 218 19.40 12.49 -2.86
C ILE A 218 19.34 12.39 -4.40
N ILE A 219 18.19 12.05 -4.97
CA ILE A 219 17.99 11.95 -6.43
C ILE A 219 18.26 13.31 -7.09
N ALA A 220 17.68 14.39 -6.57
CA ALA A 220 17.89 15.73 -7.08
C ALA A 220 19.36 16.13 -7.01
N TRP A 221 20.03 15.88 -5.89
CA TRP A 221 21.45 16.17 -5.70
C TRP A 221 22.33 15.40 -6.68
N ILE A 222 22.10 14.12 -6.88
CA ILE A 222 22.84 13.29 -7.86
C ILE A 222 22.65 13.85 -9.26
N THR A 223 21.40 14.16 -9.64
CA THR A 223 21.05 14.67 -10.97
C THR A 223 21.77 15.99 -11.27
N VAL A 224 21.71 16.94 -10.34
CA VAL A 224 22.35 18.26 -10.49
C VAL A 224 23.87 18.15 -10.42
N SER A 225 24.40 17.33 -9.50
CA SER A 225 25.85 17.16 -9.32
C SER A 225 26.53 16.58 -10.56
N PHE A 226 25.84 15.67 -11.25
CA PHE A 226 26.35 15.07 -12.48
C PHE A 226 26.61 16.13 -13.56
N GLU A 227 25.66 17.03 -13.82
CA GLU A 227 25.80 18.08 -14.83
C GLU A 227 26.76 19.18 -14.36
N SER A 228 26.69 19.58 -13.07
CA SER A 228 27.62 20.53 -12.47
C SER A 228 29.08 20.05 -12.54
N TYR A 229 29.31 18.76 -12.34
CA TYR A 229 30.63 18.16 -12.48
C TYR A 229 31.14 18.21 -13.90
N LYS A 230 30.30 17.90 -14.87
CA LYS A 230 30.64 17.99 -16.30
C LYS A 230 31.00 19.43 -16.71
N ALA A 231 30.22 20.41 -16.26
CA ALA A 231 30.49 21.82 -16.50
C ALA A 231 31.80 22.28 -15.85
N ALA A 232 32.04 21.89 -14.58
CA ALA A 232 33.27 22.26 -13.85
C ALA A 232 34.57 21.65 -14.43
N ARG A 233 34.45 20.54 -15.19
CA ARG A 233 35.62 19.92 -15.86
C ARG A 233 35.97 20.55 -17.21
N ARG A 234 35.12 21.41 -17.79
CA ARG A 234 35.45 22.10 -19.04
C ARG A 234 36.74 22.87 -18.93
N ASN A 235 37.48 23.00 -20.04
CA ASN A 235 38.78 23.67 -20.09
C ASN A 235 38.60 25.18 -19.86
N PRO A 236 39.26 25.79 -18.85
CA PRO A 236 39.12 27.20 -18.57
C PRO A 236 39.48 28.11 -19.73
N VAL A 237 40.44 27.69 -20.57
CA VAL A 237 40.88 28.47 -21.75
C VAL A 237 39.75 28.62 -22.77
N GLU A 238 38.97 27.60 -23.01
CA GLU A 238 37.78 27.66 -23.90
C GLU A 238 36.67 28.50 -23.29
N SER A 239 36.50 28.43 -21.96
CA SER A 239 35.48 29.19 -21.23
C SER A 239 35.69 30.70 -21.24
N LEU A 240 36.90 31.17 -21.43
CA LEU A 240 37.26 32.59 -21.47
C LEU A 240 37.34 33.16 -22.89
N ARG A 241 37.32 32.31 -23.93
CA ARG A 241 37.45 32.72 -25.32
C ARG A 241 36.09 33.06 -25.98
N VAL A 242 34.99 32.71 -25.34
CA VAL A 242 33.58 33.03 -25.68
C VAL A 242 33.16 34.26 -24.89
#